data_2d0b4c364a4eb524b32c718457f51b7d
#
_entry.id   2d0b4c364a4eb524b32c718457f51b7d
#
_cell.length_a   1.000
_cell.length_b   1.000
_cell.length_c   1.000
_cell.angle_alpha   90.00
_cell.angle_beta   90.00
_cell.angle_gamma   90.00
#
_symmetry.space_group_name_H-M   'P 1'
#
loop_
_entity.id
_entity.type
_entity.pdbx_description
1 polymer ?
#
loop_
_entity_poly.entity_id
_entity_poly.type
_entity_poly.pdbx_seq_one_letter_code
_entity_poly.pdbx_strand_id
1 'polypeptide(L)'
;MFERFTKDARRVVVLAQEDARMLNHHHIGTEHLLLAFCAHDNAMRGTLRAHGLEAADLRHRIARHADDGLDPEALRTLGIDLDAVREATEEAFGEGALDAPRGRKGRPTGHIPFTPKAKKAMELSLRHAIRLKQKEIAAGHILLGVLHDDEFLAVRLAAEAGADVAELRADVTRLLTTEAA
;
A
#
# COMPACT_ATOMS: atom_id res chain seq x y z
N MET A 1 20.84 -4.16 0.86
CA MET A 1 19.58 -4.90 0.63
C MET A 1 19.14 -4.80 -0.83
N PHE A 2 19.07 -3.60 -1.41
CA PHE A 2 18.65 -3.40 -2.82
C PHE A 2 19.56 -4.06 -3.87
N GLU A 3 20.81 -4.34 -3.53
CA GLU A 3 21.76 -5.06 -4.40
C GLU A 3 21.30 -6.48 -4.71
N ARG A 4 20.55 -7.11 -3.80
CA ARG A 4 20.00 -8.46 -3.97
C ARG A 4 18.68 -8.52 -4.71
N PHE A 5 18.10 -7.36 -5.06
CA PHE A 5 16.82 -7.32 -5.77
C PHE A 5 17.01 -7.71 -7.24
N THR A 6 16.11 -8.55 -7.73
CA THR A 6 15.95 -8.77 -9.18
C THR A 6 15.53 -7.47 -9.87
N LYS A 7 15.63 -7.42 -11.20
CA LYS A 7 15.16 -6.27 -11.98
C LYS A 7 13.69 -5.99 -11.73
N ASP A 8 12.86 -7.02 -11.67
CA ASP A 8 11.42 -6.91 -11.44
C ASP A 8 11.10 -6.43 -10.03
N ALA A 9 11.83 -6.91 -9.02
CA ALA A 9 11.71 -6.43 -7.65
C ALA A 9 12.01 -4.93 -7.54
N ARG A 10 13.10 -4.46 -8.18
CA ARG A 10 13.42 -3.02 -8.23
C ARG A 10 12.34 -2.22 -8.95
N ARG A 11 11.84 -2.75 -10.07
CA ARG A 11 10.77 -2.11 -10.84
C ARG A 11 9.50 -1.90 -10.01
N VAL A 12 9.06 -2.89 -9.25
CA VAL A 12 7.90 -2.77 -8.35
C VAL A 12 8.08 -1.63 -7.36
N VAL A 13 9.27 -1.48 -6.76
CA VAL A 13 9.55 -0.39 -5.81
C VAL A 13 9.49 0.99 -6.49
N VAL A 14 10.04 1.11 -7.71
CA VAL A 14 9.96 2.36 -8.49
C VAL A 14 8.51 2.68 -8.84
N LEU A 15 7.74 1.70 -9.29
CA LEU A 15 6.33 1.87 -9.63
C LEU A 15 5.47 2.23 -8.41
N ALA A 16 5.76 1.65 -7.23
CA ALA A 16 5.09 2.03 -5.98
C ALA A 16 5.34 3.51 -5.62
N GLN A 17 6.54 4.03 -5.91
CA GLN A 17 6.82 5.47 -5.73
C GLN A 17 6.04 6.31 -6.73
N GLU A 18 5.90 5.88 -7.98
CA GLU A 18 5.10 6.58 -9.00
C GLU A 18 3.62 6.56 -8.64
N ASP A 19 3.08 5.43 -8.20
CA ASP A 19 1.70 5.31 -7.73
C ASP A 19 1.44 6.22 -6.51
N ALA A 20 2.36 6.29 -5.54
CA ALA A 20 2.27 7.21 -4.41
C ALA A 20 2.24 8.68 -4.86
N ARG A 21 3.07 9.05 -5.86
CA ARG A 21 3.04 10.40 -6.45
C ARG A 21 1.74 10.72 -7.17
N MET A 22 1.19 9.75 -7.91
CA MET A 22 -0.08 9.92 -8.60
C MET A 22 -1.25 10.14 -7.65
N LEU A 23 -1.18 9.54 -6.46
CA LEU A 23 -2.14 9.71 -5.38
C LEU A 23 -1.85 10.93 -4.49
N ASN A 24 -0.84 11.76 -4.83
CA ASN A 24 -0.36 12.91 -4.04
C ASN A 24 0.09 12.54 -2.61
N HIS A 25 0.52 11.30 -2.39
CA HIS A 25 1.06 10.86 -1.11
C HIS A 25 2.54 11.20 -1.00
N HIS A 26 2.96 11.64 0.18
CA HIS A 26 4.34 12.06 0.47
C HIS A 26 5.19 10.94 1.08
N HIS A 27 4.70 9.70 1.08
CA HIS A 27 5.37 8.51 1.57
C HIS A 27 4.94 7.28 0.79
N ILE A 28 5.79 6.26 0.79
CA ILE A 28 5.48 4.97 0.19
C ILE A 28 5.08 4.02 1.32
N GLY A 29 3.80 3.64 1.36
CA GLY A 29 3.26 2.66 2.28
C GLY A 29 3.17 1.26 1.68
N THR A 30 2.70 0.30 2.47
CA THR A 30 2.46 -1.08 2.01
C THR A 30 1.36 -1.14 0.95
N GLU A 31 0.38 -0.25 1.00
CA GLU A 31 -0.70 -0.09 0.03
C GLU A 31 -0.19 0.28 -1.36
N HIS A 32 0.83 1.15 -1.45
CA HIS A 32 1.43 1.53 -2.73
C HIS A 32 2.23 0.37 -3.34
N LEU A 33 2.90 -0.42 -2.50
CA LEU A 33 3.57 -1.64 -2.96
C LEU A 33 2.56 -2.64 -3.52
N LEU A 34 1.44 -2.89 -2.82
CA LEU A 34 0.37 -3.77 -3.31
C LEU A 34 -0.25 -3.22 -4.60
N LEU A 35 -0.51 -1.92 -4.68
CA LEU A 35 -1.07 -1.28 -5.87
C LEU A 35 -0.13 -1.47 -7.08
N ALA A 36 1.18 -1.31 -6.89
CA ALA A 36 2.15 -1.51 -7.97
C ALA A 36 2.09 -2.93 -8.55
N PHE A 37 1.88 -3.95 -7.72
CA PHE A 37 1.66 -5.32 -8.19
C PHE A 37 0.38 -5.50 -9.00
N CYS A 38 -0.69 -4.80 -8.65
CA CYS A 38 -1.98 -4.91 -9.34
C CYS A 38 -2.06 -4.05 -10.60
N ALA A 39 -1.40 -2.88 -10.60
CA ALA A 39 -1.51 -1.89 -11.67
C ALA A 39 -0.58 -2.16 -12.85
N HIS A 40 0.58 -2.76 -12.59
CA HIS A 40 1.64 -2.91 -13.58
C HIS A 40 1.87 -4.37 -13.95
N ASP A 41 2.43 -4.59 -15.14
CA ASP A 41 2.70 -5.93 -15.63
C ASP A 41 3.87 -6.58 -14.86
N ASN A 42 3.60 -7.72 -14.24
CA ASN A 42 4.55 -8.52 -13.48
C ASN A 42 4.01 -9.95 -13.28
N ALA A 43 4.88 -10.87 -12.87
CA ALA A 43 4.55 -12.28 -12.69
C ALA A 43 3.42 -12.54 -11.66
N MET A 44 3.24 -11.65 -10.66
CA MET A 44 2.25 -11.82 -9.58
C MET A 44 0.87 -11.29 -9.94
N ARG A 45 0.75 -10.46 -10.99
CA ARG A 45 -0.51 -9.79 -11.36
C ARG A 45 -1.66 -10.75 -11.63
N GLY A 46 -1.39 -11.84 -12.34
CA GLY A 46 -2.41 -12.86 -12.62
C GLY A 46 -2.98 -13.49 -11.35
N THR A 47 -2.12 -13.81 -10.41
CA THR A 47 -2.51 -14.38 -9.11
C THR A 47 -3.35 -13.38 -8.31
N LEU A 48 -2.93 -12.11 -8.24
CA LEU A 48 -3.68 -11.06 -7.53
C LEU A 48 -5.09 -10.87 -8.13
N ARG A 49 -5.21 -10.88 -9.45
CA ARG A 49 -6.51 -10.80 -10.13
C ARG A 49 -7.40 -12.02 -9.85
N ALA A 50 -6.82 -13.21 -9.78
CA ALA A 50 -7.56 -14.43 -9.43
C ALA A 50 -8.16 -14.36 -8.02
N HIS A 51 -7.53 -13.60 -7.11
CA HIS A 51 -8.02 -13.31 -5.77
C HIS A 51 -8.87 -12.02 -5.69
N GLY A 52 -9.31 -11.47 -6.83
CA GLY A 52 -10.21 -10.31 -6.88
C GLY A 52 -9.53 -8.96 -6.67
N LEU A 53 -8.20 -8.89 -6.68
CA LEU A 53 -7.45 -7.66 -6.47
C LEU A 53 -7.23 -6.92 -7.79
N GLU A 54 -8.01 -5.87 -8.01
CA GLU A 54 -7.93 -5.00 -9.19
C GLU A 54 -7.40 -3.62 -8.81
N ALA A 55 -6.54 -3.07 -9.68
CA ALA A 55 -5.87 -1.78 -9.44
C ALA A 55 -6.84 -0.62 -9.27
N ALA A 56 -7.94 -0.59 -10.03
CA ALA A 56 -8.93 0.47 -9.96
C ALA A 56 -9.65 0.48 -8.60
N ASP A 57 -10.07 -0.69 -8.11
CA ASP A 57 -10.71 -0.84 -6.81
C ASP A 57 -9.75 -0.49 -5.66
N LEU A 58 -8.50 -0.96 -5.74
CA LEU A 58 -7.48 -0.62 -4.75
C LEU A 58 -7.19 0.89 -4.68
N ARG A 59 -7.09 1.58 -5.83
CA ARG A 59 -6.93 3.05 -5.84
C ARG A 59 -8.08 3.75 -5.14
N HIS A 60 -9.30 3.31 -5.39
CA HIS A 60 -10.49 3.88 -4.76
C HIS A 60 -10.49 3.64 -3.23
N ARG A 61 -10.11 2.44 -2.78
CA ARG A 61 -9.99 2.12 -1.35
C ARG A 61 -8.88 2.94 -0.69
N ILE A 62 -7.70 3.04 -1.31
CA ILE A 62 -6.59 3.85 -0.80
C ILE A 62 -7.01 5.32 -0.64
N ALA A 63 -7.72 5.88 -1.62
CA ALA A 63 -8.22 7.26 -1.54
C ALA A 63 -9.17 7.45 -0.34
N ARG A 64 -10.10 6.53 -0.11
CA ARG A 64 -11.00 6.57 1.06
C ARG A 64 -10.22 6.50 2.38
N HIS A 65 -9.25 5.59 2.50
CA HIS A 65 -8.42 5.51 3.72
C HIS A 65 -7.53 6.74 3.93
N ALA A 66 -7.21 7.48 2.89
CA ALA A 66 -6.47 8.74 3.03
C ALA A 66 -7.37 9.87 3.55
N ASP A 67 -8.65 9.85 3.20
CA ASP A 67 -9.66 10.78 3.72
C ASP A 67 -10.09 10.43 5.15
N ASP A 68 -10.09 9.13 5.52
CA ASP A 68 -10.40 8.61 6.86
C ASP A 68 -9.30 8.85 7.91
N GLY A 69 -8.36 9.76 7.64
CA GLY A 69 -7.31 10.12 8.60
C GLY A 69 -7.82 10.62 9.96
N LEU A 70 -9.12 10.84 10.07
CA LEU A 70 -9.87 11.12 11.30
C LEU A 70 -11.12 10.24 11.26
N ASP A 71 -11.11 9.11 11.97
CA ASP A 71 -12.31 8.29 12.15
C ASP A 71 -13.38 9.09 12.90
N PRO A 72 -14.51 9.45 12.26
CA PRO A 72 -15.54 10.27 12.89
C PRO A 72 -16.13 9.61 14.15
N GLU A 73 -16.18 8.28 14.17
CA GLU A 73 -16.75 7.53 15.27
C GLU A 73 -15.78 7.46 16.47
N ALA A 74 -14.48 7.29 16.20
CA ALA A 74 -13.44 7.38 17.22
C ALA A 74 -13.36 8.80 17.82
N LEU A 75 -13.49 9.83 17.00
CA LEU A 75 -13.51 11.23 17.46
C LEU A 75 -14.75 11.57 18.29
N ARG A 76 -15.93 11.05 17.90
CA ARG A 76 -17.15 11.18 18.71
C ARG A 76 -16.99 10.54 20.08
N THR A 77 -16.32 9.41 20.18
CA THR A 77 -16.03 8.75 21.48
C THR A 77 -15.12 9.62 22.36
N LEU A 78 -14.30 10.46 21.76
CA LEU A 78 -13.46 11.46 22.46
C LEU A 78 -14.19 12.80 22.67
N GLY A 79 -15.49 12.88 22.34
CA GLY A 79 -16.30 14.10 22.46
C GLY A 79 -16.04 15.12 21.35
N ILE A 80 -15.40 14.74 20.26
CA ILE A 80 -15.12 15.61 19.10
C ILE A 80 -16.16 15.30 18.01
N ASP A 81 -17.04 16.25 17.75
CA ASP A 81 -18.00 16.19 16.64
C ASP A 81 -17.38 16.88 15.43
N LEU A 82 -16.99 16.09 14.40
CA LEU A 82 -16.38 16.61 13.18
C LEU A 82 -17.31 17.52 12.38
N ASP A 83 -18.60 17.26 12.41
CA ASP A 83 -19.59 18.09 11.69
C ASP A 83 -19.68 19.46 12.35
N ALA A 84 -19.72 19.52 13.69
CA ALA A 84 -19.68 20.76 14.45
C ALA A 84 -18.36 21.53 14.27
N VAL A 85 -17.21 20.82 14.20
CA VAL A 85 -15.90 21.41 13.91
C VAL A 85 -15.86 21.97 12.49
N ARG A 86 -16.43 21.25 11.52
CA ARG A 86 -16.51 21.70 10.13
C ARG A 86 -17.36 22.98 10.03
N GLU A 87 -18.56 22.98 10.59
CA GLU A 87 -19.49 24.12 10.60
C GLU A 87 -18.84 25.36 11.23
N ALA A 88 -18.24 25.21 12.41
CA ALA A 88 -17.54 26.31 13.09
C ALA A 88 -16.32 26.83 12.30
N THR A 89 -15.62 25.95 11.57
CA THR A 89 -14.48 26.34 10.76
C THR A 89 -14.91 27.06 9.47
N GLU A 90 -15.98 26.59 8.86
CA GLU A 90 -16.56 27.24 7.67
C GLU A 90 -17.18 28.60 8.01
N GLU A 91 -17.80 28.73 9.18
CA GLU A 91 -18.31 30.03 9.67
C GLU A 91 -17.18 31.04 9.91
N ALA A 92 -16.03 30.56 10.43
CA ALA A 92 -14.90 31.44 10.75
C ALA A 92 -14.00 31.76 9.53
N PHE A 93 -13.84 30.85 8.60
CA PHE A 93 -12.84 30.90 7.52
C PHE A 93 -13.43 30.76 6.11
N GLY A 94 -14.75 30.62 5.98
CA GLY A 94 -15.46 30.46 4.72
C GLY A 94 -15.75 29.01 4.34
N GLU A 95 -16.75 28.84 3.47
CA GLU A 95 -17.22 27.52 2.99
C GLU A 95 -16.07 26.74 2.34
N GLY A 96 -15.89 25.47 2.69
CA GLY A 96 -14.81 24.61 2.21
C GLY A 96 -13.46 24.86 2.89
N ALA A 97 -13.40 25.56 4.00
CA ALA A 97 -12.13 25.88 4.70
C ALA A 97 -11.36 24.64 5.15
N LEU A 98 -12.05 23.53 5.49
CA LEU A 98 -11.46 22.24 5.79
C LEU A 98 -11.20 21.38 4.55
N ASP A 99 -11.86 21.68 3.43
CA ASP A 99 -11.66 21.02 2.15
C ASP A 99 -10.52 21.68 1.35
N ALA A 100 -10.02 22.83 1.85
CA ALA A 100 -8.81 23.42 1.29
C ALA A 100 -7.69 22.39 1.33
N PRO A 101 -7.02 22.09 0.19
CA PRO A 101 -5.97 21.10 0.14
C PRO A 101 -4.94 21.46 1.20
N ARG A 102 -4.71 20.53 2.14
CA ARG A 102 -3.70 20.67 3.19
C ARG A 102 -2.40 21.13 2.55
N GLY A 103 -2.15 22.44 2.65
CA GLY A 103 -1.08 23.21 2.04
C GLY A 103 -0.69 22.68 0.66
N ARG A 104 -0.73 23.49 -0.37
CA ARG A 104 -0.18 23.22 -1.69
C ARG A 104 1.30 22.77 -1.61
N LYS A 105 1.54 21.61 -1.01
CA LYS A 105 2.72 20.83 -1.32
C LYS A 105 2.43 20.26 -2.69
N GLY A 106 2.96 20.91 -3.72
CA GLY A 106 2.85 20.43 -5.08
C GLY A 106 3.16 18.94 -5.15
N ARG A 107 2.76 18.30 -6.24
CA ARG A 107 3.04 16.88 -6.51
C ARG A 107 4.44 16.54 -5.98
N PRO A 108 4.60 15.53 -5.11
CA PRO A 108 5.88 15.26 -4.47
C PRO A 108 6.95 15.04 -5.53
N THR A 109 7.96 15.91 -5.53
CA THR A 109 9.12 15.83 -6.43
C THR A 109 10.30 15.29 -5.65
N GLY A 110 11.13 14.46 -6.29
CA GLY A 110 12.30 13.87 -5.65
C GLY A 110 12.01 12.53 -4.96
N HIS A 111 12.85 12.17 -3.99
CA HIS A 111 12.74 10.91 -3.26
C HIS A 111 11.61 10.96 -2.23
N ILE A 112 10.70 9.99 -2.30
CA ILE A 112 9.63 9.83 -1.32
C ILE A 112 10.04 8.75 -0.33
N PRO A 113 9.98 9.00 1.01
CA PRO A 113 10.40 8.04 2.02
C PRO A 113 9.39 6.90 2.17
N PHE A 114 9.88 5.74 2.58
CA PHE A 114 9.02 4.62 3.00
C PHE A 114 8.48 4.85 4.41
N THR A 115 7.23 4.45 4.62
CA THR A 115 6.68 4.35 5.98
C THR A 115 7.41 3.29 6.80
N PRO A 116 7.35 3.33 8.15
CA PRO A 116 7.93 2.27 9.00
C PRO A 116 7.39 0.88 8.66
N LYS A 117 6.08 0.76 8.37
CA LYS A 117 5.45 -0.51 7.98
C LYS A 117 5.94 -0.99 6.60
N ALA A 118 6.14 -0.10 5.64
CA ALA A 118 6.70 -0.46 4.34
C ALA A 118 8.18 -0.89 4.46
N LYS A 119 8.98 -0.23 5.29
CA LYS A 119 10.35 -0.67 5.60
C LYS A 119 10.36 -2.07 6.20
N LYS A 120 9.44 -2.35 7.13
CA LYS A 120 9.27 -3.68 7.73
C LYS A 120 8.90 -4.73 6.68
N ALA A 121 7.98 -4.42 5.76
CA ALA A 121 7.63 -5.32 4.66
C ALA A 121 8.85 -5.64 3.78
N MET A 122 9.71 -4.66 3.51
CA MET A 122 10.96 -4.86 2.75
C MET A 122 11.97 -5.75 3.50
N GLU A 123 12.11 -5.60 4.82
CA GLU A 123 12.91 -6.51 5.65
C GLU A 123 12.36 -7.93 5.64
N LEU A 124 11.04 -8.07 5.72
CA LEU A 124 10.35 -9.36 5.65
C LEU A 124 10.55 -10.04 4.29
N SER A 125 10.64 -9.28 3.20
CA SER A 125 10.92 -9.82 1.86
C SER A 125 12.27 -10.56 1.83
N LEU A 126 13.30 -10.02 2.49
CA LEU A 126 14.60 -10.69 2.64
C LEU A 126 14.46 -11.98 3.47
N ARG A 127 13.68 -11.96 4.56
CA ARG A 127 13.44 -13.16 5.38
C ARG A 127 12.73 -14.26 4.59
N HIS A 128 11.76 -13.89 3.73
CA HIS A 128 11.09 -14.83 2.85
C HIS A 128 12.05 -15.45 1.82
N ALA A 129 12.91 -14.65 1.21
CA ALA A 129 13.94 -15.15 0.29
C ALA A 129 14.89 -16.14 0.98
N ILE A 130 15.38 -15.81 2.18
CA ILE A 130 16.24 -16.71 2.98
C ILE A 130 15.49 -18.00 3.32
N ARG A 131 14.24 -17.93 3.76
CA ARG A 131 13.41 -19.11 4.10
C ARG A 131 13.21 -20.02 2.91
N LEU A 132 13.04 -19.46 1.72
CA LEU A 132 12.91 -20.20 0.46
C LEU A 132 14.27 -20.58 -0.15
N LYS A 133 15.38 -20.31 0.55
CA LYS A 133 16.78 -20.62 0.13
C LYS A 133 17.14 -19.97 -1.22
N GLN A 134 16.52 -18.83 -1.54
CA GLN A 134 16.81 -18.10 -2.76
C GLN A 134 17.85 -17.00 -2.50
N LYS A 135 18.79 -16.82 -3.43
CA LYS A 135 19.90 -15.87 -3.29
C LYS A 135 19.50 -14.43 -3.56
N GLU A 136 18.50 -14.25 -4.43
CA GLU A 136 17.99 -12.95 -4.84
C GLU A 136 16.59 -12.71 -4.24
N ILE A 137 16.25 -11.45 -4.09
CA ILE A 137 14.92 -11.04 -3.65
C ILE A 137 14.11 -10.74 -4.91
N ALA A 138 13.27 -11.68 -5.32
CA ALA A 138 12.34 -11.52 -6.42
C ALA A 138 11.10 -10.70 -6.00
N ALA A 139 10.33 -10.23 -6.97
CA ALA A 139 9.10 -9.48 -6.75
C ALA A 139 8.10 -10.22 -5.83
N GLY A 140 7.95 -11.52 -5.99
CA GLY A 140 7.08 -12.33 -5.13
C GLY A 140 7.50 -12.33 -3.65
N HIS A 141 8.80 -12.21 -3.32
CA HIS A 141 9.25 -12.06 -1.93
C HIS A 141 8.80 -10.72 -1.33
N ILE A 142 8.81 -9.65 -2.15
CA ILE A 142 8.28 -8.35 -1.72
C ILE A 142 6.78 -8.48 -1.43
N LEU A 143 6.04 -9.14 -2.32
CA LEU A 143 4.60 -9.36 -2.12
C LEU A 143 4.32 -10.16 -0.84
N LEU A 144 5.08 -11.23 -0.57
CA LEU A 144 4.98 -11.97 0.71
C LEU A 144 5.29 -11.09 1.92
N GLY A 145 6.27 -10.18 1.81
CA GLY A 145 6.58 -9.21 2.86
C GLY A 145 5.45 -8.21 3.09
N VAL A 146 4.83 -7.72 2.02
CA VAL A 146 3.69 -6.79 2.05
C VAL A 146 2.42 -7.45 2.62
N LEU A 147 2.23 -8.73 2.36
CA LEU A 147 1.09 -9.50 2.86
C LEU A 147 1.34 -10.15 4.24
N HIS A 148 2.48 -9.91 4.89
CA HIS A 148 2.91 -10.69 6.06
C HIS A 148 2.11 -10.41 7.33
N ASP A 149 1.79 -9.17 7.59
CA ASP A 149 1.24 -8.69 8.87
C ASP A 149 -0.15 -8.09 8.64
N ASP A 150 -1.13 -8.55 9.41
CA ASP A 150 -2.53 -8.13 9.27
C ASP A 150 -2.74 -6.65 9.66
N GLU A 151 -1.79 -6.04 10.37
CA GLU A 151 -1.79 -4.59 10.62
C GLU A 151 -1.32 -3.74 9.43
N PHE A 152 -0.78 -4.35 8.39
CA PHE A 152 -0.40 -3.62 7.19
C PHE A 152 -1.64 -3.19 6.41
N LEU A 153 -1.65 -1.94 5.97
CA LEU A 153 -2.78 -1.40 5.20
C LEU A 153 -3.03 -2.23 3.92
N ALA A 154 -1.98 -2.74 3.29
CA ALA A 154 -2.09 -3.63 2.15
C ALA A 154 -2.96 -4.87 2.45
N VAL A 155 -2.75 -5.52 3.60
CA VAL A 155 -3.50 -6.71 4.01
C VAL A 155 -4.95 -6.38 4.30
N ARG A 156 -5.20 -5.27 5.00
CA ARG A 156 -6.56 -4.79 5.26
C ARG A 156 -7.32 -4.49 3.96
N LEU A 157 -6.69 -3.78 3.02
CA LEU A 157 -7.28 -3.48 1.72
C LEU A 157 -7.55 -4.75 0.89
N ALA A 158 -6.64 -5.73 0.93
CA ALA A 158 -6.85 -7.02 0.27
C ALA A 158 -8.05 -7.78 0.86
N ALA A 159 -8.15 -7.83 2.19
CA ALA A 159 -9.28 -8.46 2.88
C ALA A 159 -10.59 -7.73 2.60
N GLU A 160 -10.61 -6.40 2.61
CA GLU A 160 -11.77 -5.57 2.26
C GLU A 160 -12.21 -5.77 0.80
N ALA A 161 -11.29 -6.10 -0.11
CA ALA A 161 -11.59 -6.46 -1.49
C ALA A 161 -12.11 -7.90 -1.63
N GLY A 162 -12.18 -8.67 -0.53
CA GLY A 162 -12.69 -10.03 -0.50
C GLY A 162 -11.63 -11.11 -0.77
N ALA A 163 -10.34 -10.75 -0.81
CA ALA A 163 -9.28 -11.74 -0.99
C ALA A 163 -9.03 -12.55 0.28
N ASP A 164 -8.92 -13.88 0.13
CA ASP A 164 -8.34 -14.73 1.18
C ASP A 164 -6.82 -14.53 1.19
N VAL A 165 -6.35 -13.76 2.16
CA VAL A 165 -4.92 -13.39 2.26
C VAL A 165 -4.05 -14.62 2.57
N ALA A 166 -4.57 -15.61 3.29
CA ALA A 166 -3.82 -16.83 3.59
C ALA A 166 -3.63 -17.68 2.33
N GLU A 167 -4.68 -17.85 1.54
CA GLU A 167 -4.64 -18.54 0.26
C GLU A 167 -3.74 -17.80 -0.75
N LEU A 168 -3.86 -16.47 -0.81
CA LEU A 168 -3.01 -15.63 -1.66
C LEU A 168 -1.51 -15.80 -1.30
N ARG A 169 -1.16 -15.80 -0.01
CA ARG A 169 0.22 -16.06 0.45
C ARG A 169 0.72 -17.45 0.00
N ALA A 170 -0.15 -18.46 0.06
CA ALA A 170 0.19 -19.83 -0.36
C ALA A 170 0.45 -19.89 -1.87
N ASP A 171 -0.38 -19.23 -2.67
CA ASP A 171 -0.25 -19.18 -4.13
C ASP A 171 1.03 -18.46 -4.57
N VAL A 172 1.33 -17.30 -3.96
CA VAL A 172 2.57 -16.57 -4.22
C VAL A 172 3.80 -17.42 -3.85
N THR A 173 3.74 -18.13 -2.73
CA THR A 173 4.83 -19.03 -2.31
C THR A 173 5.02 -20.16 -3.30
N ARG A 174 3.93 -20.73 -3.81
CA ARG A 174 3.97 -21.82 -4.81
C ARG A 174 4.62 -21.33 -6.11
N LEU A 175 4.26 -20.13 -6.59
CA LEU A 175 4.89 -19.55 -7.79
C LEU A 175 6.39 -19.37 -7.62
N LEU A 176 6.84 -18.81 -6.51
CA LEU A 176 8.26 -18.61 -6.21
C LEU A 176 9.06 -19.92 -6.14
N THR A 177 8.45 -21.00 -5.69
CA THR A 177 9.11 -22.32 -5.63
C THR A 177 9.15 -23.02 -6.98
N THR A 178 8.14 -22.77 -7.84
CA THR A 178 8.09 -23.33 -9.19
C THR A 178 9.07 -22.62 -10.13
N GLU A 179 9.25 -21.32 -10.01
CA GLU A 179 10.23 -20.55 -10.82
C GLU A 179 11.69 -20.85 -10.46
N ALA A 180 11.94 -21.41 -9.27
CA ALA A 180 13.29 -21.72 -8.78
C ALA A 180 13.73 -23.17 -9.08
N ALA A 181 12.86 -24.02 -9.62
CA ALA A 181 13.12 -25.41 -9.98
C ALA A 181 13.53 -25.56 -11.44
#